data_1ac3aebca8c48a8044228a22df250248
#
_entry.id   1ac3aebca8c48a8044228a22df250248
#
_cell.length_a   1.000
_cell.length_b   1.000
_cell.length_c   1.000
_cell.angle_alpha   90.00
_cell.angle_beta   90.00
_cell.angle_gamma   90.00
#
_symmetry.space_group_name_H-M   'P 1'
#
loop_
_entity.id
_entity.type
_entity.pdbx_description
1 polymer ?
#
loop_
_entity_poly.entity_id
_entity_poly.type
_entity_poly.pdbx_seq_one_letter_code
_entity_poly.pdbx_strand_id
1 'polypeptide(L)'
;MTGQLYSLSRKEGWRRYVEAPARVQPERLTLGELARLSDHAREDYDETRHDWHANFGILRTPQLAVVHDELEQIVASNRQDPDRMRGAAVIDALPGPGKTTMANVFARAFDRAQIRRHGPVTGEGHASRCSAWG
;
A
#
# COMPACT_ATOMS: atom_id res chain seq x y z
N MET A 1 -9.00 -9.87 16.24
CA MET A 1 -8.85 -10.25 14.81
C MET A 1 -7.38 -10.43 14.49
N THR A 2 -6.97 -11.64 14.28
CA THR A 2 -5.59 -11.98 13.91
C THR A 2 -5.26 -11.32 12.58
N GLY A 3 -4.38 -10.33 12.60
CA GLY A 3 -3.86 -9.69 11.40
C GLY A 3 -3.22 -10.75 10.52
N GLN A 4 -3.86 -11.09 9.41
CA GLN A 4 -3.40 -12.09 8.48
C GLN A 4 -2.10 -11.58 7.87
N LEU A 5 -0.97 -12.17 8.29
CA LEU A 5 0.35 -11.88 7.74
C LEU A 5 0.38 -12.28 6.26
N TYR A 6 0.36 -11.28 5.39
CA TYR A 6 0.54 -11.50 3.96
C TYR A 6 2.03 -11.62 3.66
N SER A 7 2.45 -12.76 3.10
CA SER A 7 3.79 -12.85 2.51
C SER A 7 3.78 -12.09 1.18
N LEU A 8 4.34 -10.87 1.17
CA LEU A 8 4.42 -10.04 -0.03
C LEU A 8 5.33 -10.62 -1.12
N SER A 9 6.13 -11.63 -0.78
CA SER A 9 6.95 -12.39 -1.74
C SER A 9 6.16 -13.41 -2.55
N ARG A 10 4.91 -13.67 -2.17
CA ARG A 10 4.02 -14.59 -2.90
C ARG A 10 2.94 -13.79 -3.64
N LYS A 11 2.61 -14.25 -4.83
CA LYS A 11 1.62 -13.63 -5.72
C LYS A 11 0.25 -13.43 -5.05
N GLU A 12 -0.20 -14.44 -4.30
CA GLU A 12 -1.48 -14.40 -3.57
C GLU A 12 -1.45 -13.40 -2.41
N GLY A 13 -0.32 -13.32 -1.70
CA GLY A 13 -0.12 -12.36 -0.62
C GLY A 13 -0.07 -10.92 -1.14
N TRP A 14 0.63 -10.70 -2.24
CA TRP A 14 0.67 -9.41 -2.92
C TRP A 14 -0.72 -8.97 -3.39
N ARG A 15 -1.47 -9.85 -4.05
CA ARG A 15 -2.83 -9.57 -4.51
C ARG A 15 -3.74 -9.16 -3.36
N ARG A 16 -3.72 -9.90 -2.26
CA ARG A 16 -4.48 -9.55 -1.04
C ARG A 16 -4.09 -8.19 -0.48
N TYR A 17 -2.80 -7.88 -0.48
CA TYR A 17 -2.30 -6.57 -0.04
C TYR A 17 -2.80 -5.44 -0.95
N VAL A 18 -2.79 -5.63 -2.26
CA VAL A 18 -3.29 -4.66 -3.23
C VAL A 18 -4.80 -4.44 -3.07
N GLU A 19 -5.57 -5.52 -2.92
CA GLU A 19 -7.03 -5.49 -2.82
C GLU A 19 -7.53 -5.08 -1.42
N ALA A 20 -6.68 -5.15 -0.38
CA ALA A 20 -7.08 -4.84 0.99
C ALA A 20 -7.69 -3.42 1.11
N PRO A 21 -8.87 -3.27 1.71
CA PRO A 21 -9.50 -1.97 1.90
C PRO A 21 -8.65 -1.08 2.82
N ALA A 22 -8.86 0.23 2.72
CA ALA A 22 -8.30 1.17 3.68
C ALA A 22 -8.92 0.91 5.06
N ARG A 23 -8.09 0.96 6.12
CA ARG A 23 -8.61 0.88 7.48
C ARG A 23 -9.40 2.14 7.80
N VAL A 24 -10.55 1.95 8.39
CA VAL A 24 -11.41 3.04 8.83
C VAL A 24 -10.96 3.48 10.22
N GLN A 25 -10.79 4.79 10.39
CA GLN A 25 -10.51 5.36 11.71
C GLN A 25 -11.73 5.20 12.60
N PRO A 26 -11.56 4.68 13.83
CA PRO A 26 -12.67 4.64 14.78
C PRO A 26 -13.17 6.06 15.08
N GLU A 27 -14.47 6.16 15.35
CA GLU A 27 -15.11 7.42 15.72
C GLU A 27 -14.44 8.02 16.95
N ARG A 28 -14.28 9.33 16.96
CA ARG A 28 -13.71 10.05 18.10
C ARG A 28 -14.83 10.34 19.09
N LEU A 29 -14.81 9.65 20.20
CA LEU A 29 -15.73 9.90 21.29
C LEU A 29 -15.20 11.00 22.21
N THR A 30 -16.10 11.84 22.69
CA THR A 30 -15.81 12.80 23.76
C THR A 30 -15.69 12.08 25.11
N LEU A 31 -15.10 12.74 26.10
CA LEU A 31 -15.00 12.18 27.45
C LEU A 31 -16.38 11.84 28.05
N GLY A 32 -17.41 12.64 27.74
CA GLY A 32 -18.77 12.40 28.18
C GLY A 32 -19.41 11.17 27.53
N GLU A 33 -19.13 10.92 26.25
CA GLU A 33 -19.57 9.72 25.55
C GLU A 33 -18.85 8.48 26.05
N LEU A 34 -17.54 8.56 26.26
CA LEU A 34 -16.76 7.48 26.86
C LEU A 34 -17.25 7.10 28.26
N ALA A 35 -17.63 8.07 29.05
CA ALA A 35 -18.16 7.82 30.41
C ALA A 35 -19.56 7.16 30.43
N ARG A 36 -20.28 7.22 29.31
CA ARG A 36 -21.61 6.59 29.15
C ARG A 36 -21.54 5.17 28.60
N LEU A 37 -20.38 4.74 28.12
CA LEU A 37 -20.22 3.36 27.67
C LEU A 37 -20.22 2.41 28.85
N SER A 38 -20.78 1.23 28.64
CA SER A 38 -20.57 0.10 29.56
C SER A 38 -19.09 -0.33 29.53
N ASP A 39 -18.65 -1.02 30.58
CA ASP A 39 -17.25 -1.48 30.67
C ASP A 39 -16.85 -2.32 29.42
N HIS A 40 -17.71 -3.23 29.00
CA HIS A 40 -17.48 -4.05 27.82
C HIS A 40 -17.40 -3.22 26.52
N ALA A 41 -18.32 -2.28 26.31
CA ALA A 41 -18.29 -1.41 25.13
C ALA A 41 -17.08 -0.48 25.13
N ARG A 42 -16.56 -0.12 26.30
CA ARG A 42 -15.33 0.65 26.42
C ARG A 42 -14.09 -0.17 26.07
N GLU A 43 -14.03 -1.42 26.53
CA GLU A 43 -12.96 -2.35 26.16
C GLU A 43 -12.93 -2.58 24.65
N ASP A 44 -14.06 -2.86 24.00
CA ASP A 44 -14.16 -3.04 22.55
C ASP A 44 -13.72 -1.79 21.78
N TYR A 45 -14.11 -0.61 22.27
CA TYR A 45 -13.69 0.66 21.68
C TYR A 45 -12.20 0.88 21.80
N ASP A 46 -11.60 0.62 22.97
CA ASP A 46 -10.18 0.77 23.21
C ASP A 46 -9.36 -0.25 22.39
N GLU A 47 -9.83 -1.50 22.26
CA GLU A 47 -9.21 -2.50 21.39
C GLU A 47 -9.23 -2.04 19.92
N THR A 48 -10.36 -1.55 19.44
CA THR A 48 -10.49 -1.02 18.07
C THR A 48 -9.53 0.15 17.81
N ARG A 49 -9.37 1.04 18.80
CA ARG A 49 -8.41 2.14 18.73
C ARG A 49 -6.96 1.65 18.73
N HIS A 50 -6.62 0.69 19.58
CA HIS A 50 -5.29 0.09 19.63
C HIS A 50 -4.94 -0.57 18.32
N ASP A 51 -5.86 -1.34 17.73
CA ASP A 51 -5.68 -1.97 16.43
C ASP A 51 -5.45 -0.95 15.32
N TRP A 52 -6.19 0.15 15.32
CA TRP A 52 -6.02 1.21 14.34
C TRP A 52 -4.68 1.91 14.50
N HIS A 53 -4.26 2.23 15.73
CA HIS A 53 -2.96 2.86 16.03
C HIS A 53 -1.78 1.93 15.73
N ALA A 54 -1.88 0.65 16.06
CA ALA A 54 -0.83 -0.33 15.76
C ALA A 54 -0.60 -0.51 14.25
N ASN A 55 -1.63 -0.23 13.44
CA ASN A 55 -1.61 -0.39 11.99
C ASN A 55 -1.75 0.96 11.27
N PHE A 56 -1.16 1.99 11.84
CA PHE A 56 -1.20 3.34 11.29
C PHE A 56 -0.70 3.35 9.84
N GLY A 57 -1.48 3.96 8.95
CA GLY A 57 -1.10 4.13 7.55
C GLY A 57 0.14 5.01 7.39
N ILE A 58 0.69 5.00 6.19
CA ILE A 58 1.87 5.80 5.87
C ILE A 58 1.51 7.27 5.90
N LEU A 59 2.29 8.04 6.66
CA LEU A 59 2.21 9.49 6.66
C LEU A 59 2.72 10.02 5.31
N ARG A 60 1.89 10.78 4.63
CA ARG A 60 2.27 11.47 3.39
C ARG A 60 3.13 12.67 3.76
N THR A 61 4.45 12.49 3.70
CA THR A 61 5.40 13.58 3.84
C THR A 61 5.69 14.23 2.49
N PRO A 62 6.11 15.50 2.44
CA PRO A 62 6.53 16.13 1.18
C PRO A 62 7.64 15.35 0.47
N GLN A 63 8.58 14.79 1.23
CA GLN A 63 9.67 13.97 0.70
C GLN A 63 9.15 12.71 0.01
N LEU A 64 8.17 12.04 0.62
CA LEU A 64 7.54 10.86 0.03
C LEU A 64 6.83 11.21 -1.28
N ALA A 65 6.17 12.37 -1.34
CA ALA A 65 5.49 12.83 -2.55
C ALA A 65 6.50 13.04 -3.69
N VAL A 66 7.62 13.73 -3.42
CA VAL A 66 8.68 13.94 -4.43
C VAL A 66 9.21 12.62 -4.99
N VAL A 67 9.53 11.65 -4.11
CA VAL A 67 10.02 10.35 -4.56
C VAL A 67 8.97 9.60 -5.37
N HIS A 68 7.69 9.66 -5.00
CA HIS A 68 6.62 9.04 -5.77
C HIS A 68 6.46 9.68 -7.16
N ASP A 69 6.55 11.02 -7.25
CA ASP A 69 6.49 11.74 -8.53
C ASP A 69 7.66 11.35 -9.45
N GLU A 70 8.87 11.23 -8.91
CA GLU A 70 10.04 10.76 -9.65
C GLU A 70 9.87 9.31 -10.17
N LEU A 71 9.38 8.42 -9.33
CA LEU A 71 9.08 7.04 -9.72
C LEU A 71 8.01 6.98 -10.81
N GLU A 72 6.96 7.80 -10.72
CA GLU A 72 5.93 7.89 -11.76
C GLU A 72 6.51 8.38 -13.09
N GLN A 73 7.42 9.36 -13.07
CA GLN A 73 8.12 9.84 -14.28
C GLN A 73 8.97 8.75 -14.92
N ILE A 74 9.72 7.97 -14.12
CA ILE A 74 10.52 6.85 -14.62
C ILE A 74 9.62 5.79 -15.25
N VAL A 75 8.52 5.42 -14.58
CA VAL A 75 7.55 4.47 -15.12
C VAL A 75 6.92 4.99 -16.42
N ALA A 76 6.61 6.28 -16.49
CA ALA A 76 6.07 6.90 -17.70
C ALA A 76 7.07 6.89 -18.84
N SER A 77 8.35 7.19 -18.57
CA SER A 77 9.42 7.17 -19.57
C SER A 77 9.69 5.76 -20.11
N ASN A 78 9.47 4.73 -19.29
CA ASN A 78 9.67 3.33 -19.67
C ASN A 78 8.58 2.76 -20.60
N ARG A 79 7.59 3.57 -20.99
CA ARG A 79 6.57 3.20 -22.01
C ARG A 79 7.07 3.38 -23.45
N GLN A 80 8.33 3.74 -23.62
CA GLN A 80 8.97 3.84 -24.92
C GLN A 80 9.11 2.48 -25.62
N ASP A 81 9.45 2.52 -26.91
CA ASP A 81 9.64 1.32 -27.72
C ASP A 81 10.67 0.34 -27.09
N PRO A 82 10.54 -0.97 -27.35
CA PRO A 82 11.38 -2.00 -26.72
C PRO A 82 12.88 -1.89 -26.97
N ASP A 83 13.27 -1.19 -28.02
CA ASP A 83 14.67 -0.97 -28.45
C ASP A 83 15.37 0.18 -27.68
N ARG A 84 14.63 0.91 -26.85
CA ARG A 84 15.19 2.01 -26.05
C ARG A 84 15.60 1.57 -24.65
N MET A 85 16.65 2.19 -24.15
CA MET A 85 17.07 2.00 -22.74
C MET A 85 15.97 2.43 -21.79
N ARG A 86 15.69 1.59 -20.81
CA ARG A 86 14.70 1.86 -19.76
C ARG A 86 15.40 2.41 -18.53
N GLY A 87 14.79 3.43 -17.94
CA GLY A 87 15.25 3.98 -16.67
C GLY A 87 14.99 3.02 -15.51
N ALA A 88 15.88 3.04 -14.54
CA ALA A 88 15.71 2.35 -13.27
C ALA A 88 15.92 3.34 -12.11
N ALA A 89 15.24 3.11 -11.00
CA ALA A 89 15.44 3.86 -9.77
C ALA A 89 16.09 2.99 -8.71
N VAL A 90 17.08 3.57 -8.02
CA VAL A 90 17.67 2.97 -6.84
C VAL A 90 17.39 3.89 -5.66
N ILE A 91 16.75 3.34 -4.64
CA ILE A 91 16.45 4.08 -3.40
C ILE A 91 17.47 3.65 -2.35
N ASP A 92 18.44 4.53 -2.12
CA ASP A 92 19.45 4.35 -1.08
C ASP A 92 19.19 5.30 0.10
N ALA A 93 19.27 4.76 1.30
CA ALA A 93 19.18 5.51 2.55
C ALA A 93 19.66 4.64 3.71
N LEU A 94 19.95 5.24 4.85
CA LEU A 94 20.29 4.52 6.08
C LEU A 94 19.21 3.49 6.44
N PRO A 95 19.55 2.41 7.18
CA PRO A 95 18.58 1.46 7.70
C PRO A 95 17.50 2.14 8.56
N GLY A 96 16.25 1.71 8.46
CA GLY A 96 15.15 2.18 9.30
C GLY A 96 14.18 3.20 8.72
N PRO A 97 14.53 4.11 7.79
CA PRO A 97 13.64 5.19 7.34
C PRO A 97 12.50 4.77 6.39
N GLY A 98 12.12 3.47 6.35
CA GLY A 98 10.91 3.04 5.65
C GLY A 98 11.03 2.85 4.13
N LYS A 99 12.23 2.60 3.59
CA LYS A 99 12.44 2.36 2.14
C LYS A 99 11.50 1.29 1.56
N THR A 100 11.45 0.15 2.22
CA THR A 100 10.58 -0.97 1.79
C THR A 100 9.11 -0.59 1.86
N THR A 101 8.71 0.14 2.90
CA THR A 101 7.34 0.62 3.07
C THR A 101 6.97 1.59 1.95
N MET A 102 7.84 2.52 1.62
CA MET A 102 7.65 3.47 0.53
C MET A 102 7.52 2.76 -0.83
N ALA A 103 8.43 1.84 -1.13
CA ALA A 103 8.40 1.05 -2.35
C ALA A 103 7.10 0.22 -2.47
N ASN A 104 6.68 -0.42 -1.38
CA ASN A 104 5.45 -1.21 -1.36
C ASN A 104 4.20 -0.34 -1.56
N VAL A 105 4.17 0.86 -1.00
CA VAL A 105 3.04 1.80 -1.19
C VAL A 105 2.97 2.27 -2.63
N PHE A 106 4.10 2.65 -3.21
CA PHE A 106 4.16 3.02 -4.62
C PHE A 106 3.71 1.87 -5.53
N ALA A 107 4.28 0.67 -5.34
CA ALA A 107 3.92 -0.51 -6.11
C ALA A 107 2.43 -0.86 -5.99
N ARG A 108 1.86 -0.76 -4.78
CA ARG A 108 0.42 -0.96 -4.54
C ARG A 108 -0.43 0.05 -5.29
N ALA A 109 -0.07 1.32 -5.24
CA ALA A 109 -0.80 2.39 -5.94
C ALA A 109 -0.74 2.18 -7.45
N PHE A 110 0.43 1.84 -7.96
CA PHE A 110 0.67 1.54 -9.37
C PHE A 110 -0.17 0.34 -9.83
N ASP A 111 -0.13 -0.78 -9.11
CA ASP A 111 -0.87 -2.00 -9.47
C ASP A 111 -2.39 -1.76 -9.45
N ARG A 112 -2.90 -1.04 -8.46
CA ARG A 112 -4.31 -0.58 -8.44
C ARG A 112 -4.66 0.27 -9.65
N ALA A 113 -3.77 1.14 -10.09
CA ALA A 113 -3.99 1.94 -11.29
C ALA A 113 -4.02 1.07 -12.56
N GLN A 114 -3.17 0.06 -12.64
CA GLN A 114 -3.17 -0.91 -13.73
C GLN A 114 -4.46 -1.76 -13.76
N ILE A 115 -4.90 -2.24 -12.60
CA ILE A 115 -6.16 -3.00 -12.48
C ILE A 115 -7.36 -2.14 -12.93
N ARG A 116 -7.39 -0.86 -12.56
CA ARG A 116 -8.46 0.05 -13.01
C ARG A 116 -8.47 0.27 -14.53
N ARG A 117 -7.28 0.30 -15.17
CA ARG A 117 -7.16 0.54 -16.62
C ARG A 117 -7.40 -0.71 -17.45
N HIS A 118 -6.97 -1.86 -16.97
CA HIS A 118 -6.90 -3.10 -17.76
C HIS A 118 -7.73 -4.26 -17.19
N GLY A 119 -8.41 -4.04 -16.07
CA GLY A 119 -9.13 -5.08 -15.33
C GLY A 119 -8.20 -5.97 -14.48
N PRO A 120 -8.77 -6.81 -13.63
CA PRO A 120 -8.01 -7.75 -12.79
C PRO A 120 -7.29 -8.78 -13.65
N VAL A 121 -6.06 -9.11 -13.29
CA VAL A 121 -5.28 -10.15 -13.99
C VAL A 121 -5.80 -11.52 -13.56
N THR A 122 -6.53 -12.19 -14.42
CA THR A 122 -6.79 -13.63 -14.29
C THR A 122 -5.50 -14.40 -14.60
N GLY A 123 -5.27 -15.53 -13.90
CA GLY A 123 -3.98 -16.23 -13.83
C GLY A 123 -3.24 -16.53 -15.15
N GLU A 124 -3.95 -16.54 -16.29
CA GLU A 124 -3.37 -16.81 -17.61
C GLU A 124 -2.85 -15.53 -18.33
N GLY A 125 -3.30 -14.35 -17.93
CA GLY A 125 -2.91 -13.08 -18.57
C GLY A 125 -1.60 -12.45 -18.05
N HIS A 126 -0.95 -13.07 -17.06
CA HIS A 126 0.23 -12.47 -16.42
C HIS A 126 1.51 -12.63 -17.26
N ALA A 127 1.59 -13.69 -18.05
CA ALA A 127 2.76 -13.91 -18.92
C ALA A 127 2.88 -12.86 -20.03
N SER A 128 1.78 -12.39 -20.59
CA SER A 128 1.78 -11.39 -21.66
C SER A 128 2.03 -9.96 -21.18
N ARG A 129 1.82 -9.65 -19.89
CA ARG A 129 2.09 -8.30 -19.34
C ARG A 129 3.51 -8.17 -18.78
N CYS A 130 4.08 -9.24 -18.26
CA CYS A 130 5.50 -9.23 -17.87
C CYS A 130 6.43 -9.18 -19.09
N SER A 131 6.01 -9.75 -20.24
CA SER A 131 6.79 -9.65 -21.48
C SER A 131 6.76 -8.24 -22.10
N ALA A 132 5.78 -7.40 -21.74
CA ALA A 132 5.77 -5.98 -22.12
C ALA A 132 6.71 -5.12 -21.26
N TRP A 133 7.31 -5.70 -20.20
CA TRP A 133 8.27 -5.04 -19.30
C TRP A 133 9.62 -5.77 -19.26
N GLY A 134 9.80 -6.81 -20.07
CA GLY A 134 11.05 -7.55 -20.26
C GLY A 134 12.02 -6.81 -21.17
#